data_76ed5a2d3c1e4d94ed1e2d642b317c26
#
_entry.id   76ed5a2d3c1e4d94ed1e2d642b317c26
#
_cell.length_a   1.000
_cell.length_b   1.000
_cell.length_c   1.000
_cell.angle_alpha   90.00
_cell.angle_beta   90.00
_cell.angle_gamma   90.00
#
_symmetry.space_group_name_H-M   'P 1'
#
loop_
_entity.id
_entity.type
_entity.pdbx_description
1 polymer ?
#
loop_
_entity_poly.entity_id
_entity_poly.type
_entity_poly.pdbx_seq_one_letter_code
_entity_poly.pdbx_strand_id
1 'polypeptide(L)'
;MVRSVGRVALAAVALWLAIAGIAVAQDRRQNQPGQFDFYVLSLSWSPSFCEAAGERGTPPQQQCEARPYSFVVHGLWPQYERGFPEFCQQPAPRLDRNIVSSMLDLMPAPRLIFNEWDRHGTCSGLSPNAYFENVRKARAAVKIPDAYIAPSAPLTVSPDEVEEASRVRVLRASARARRCRRVPAA
;
A
#
# COMPACT_ATOMS: atom_id res chain seq x y z
N MET A 1 31.77 -1.97 -55.29
CA MET A 1 31.13 -1.10 -54.28
C MET A 1 29.73 -1.57 -53.83
N VAL A 2 28.98 -2.39 -54.58
CA VAL A 2 27.59 -2.81 -54.27
C VAL A 2 27.46 -3.82 -53.10
N ARG A 3 28.50 -4.65 -52.83
CA ARG A 3 28.46 -5.65 -51.76
C ARG A 3 28.56 -5.11 -50.29
N SER A 4 29.07 -3.89 -50.13
CA SER A 4 29.24 -3.27 -48.80
C SER A 4 27.94 -2.65 -48.27
N VAL A 5 27.11 -2.08 -49.16
CA VAL A 5 25.84 -1.42 -48.77
C VAL A 5 24.79 -2.42 -48.25
N GLY A 6 24.72 -3.60 -48.83
CA GLY A 6 23.78 -4.63 -48.38
C GLY A 6 24.06 -5.19 -46.98
N ARG A 7 25.34 -5.26 -46.59
CA ARG A 7 25.73 -5.75 -45.25
C ARG A 7 25.42 -4.73 -44.14
N VAL A 8 25.57 -3.43 -44.43
CA VAL A 8 25.26 -2.35 -43.49
C VAL A 8 23.73 -2.24 -43.30
N ALA A 9 22.97 -2.38 -44.40
CA ALA A 9 21.49 -2.35 -44.30
C ALA A 9 20.92 -3.52 -43.49
N LEU A 10 21.45 -4.75 -43.67
CA LEU A 10 21.03 -5.92 -42.91
C LEU A 10 21.39 -5.81 -41.42
N ALA A 11 22.56 -5.26 -41.08
CA ALA A 11 22.95 -5.02 -39.67
C ALA A 11 22.07 -3.96 -38.99
N ALA A 12 21.69 -2.89 -39.72
CA ALA A 12 20.80 -1.86 -39.21
C ALA A 12 19.36 -2.41 -38.93
N VAL A 13 18.84 -3.23 -39.84
CA VAL A 13 17.53 -3.85 -39.66
C VAL A 13 17.54 -4.86 -38.48
N ALA A 14 18.59 -5.64 -38.30
CA ALA A 14 18.76 -6.56 -37.21
C ALA A 14 18.84 -5.81 -35.83
N LEU A 15 19.53 -4.67 -35.80
CA LEU A 15 19.61 -3.83 -34.61
C LEU A 15 18.27 -3.19 -34.29
N TRP A 16 17.50 -2.75 -35.27
CA TRP A 16 16.14 -2.21 -35.08
C TRP A 16 15.17 -3.27 -34.54
N LEU A 17 15.23 -4.50 -35.03
CA LEU A 17 14.43 -5.62 -34.55
C LEU A 17 14.80 -6.04 -33.11
N ALA A 18 16.07 -5.92 -32.71
CA ALA A 18 16.53 -6.18 -31.35
C ALA A 18 16.05 -5.11 -30.34
N ILE A 19 15.94 -3.86 -30.75
CA ILE A 19 15.43 -2.76 -29.91
C ILE A 19 13.90 -2.82 -29.76
N ALA A 20 13.18 -3.26 -30.78
CA ALA A 20 11.72 -3.44 -30.70
C ALA A 20 11.28 -4.58 -29.79
N GLY A 21 12.19 -5.48 -29.37
CA GLY A 21 11.91 -6.62 -28.49
C GLY A 21 11.90 -6.31 -27.00
N ILE A 22 12.24 -5.08 -26.56
CA ILE A 22 12.09 -4.65 -25.17
C ILE A 22 10.72 -3.98 -25.00
N ALA A 23 9.66 -4.65 -25.40
CA ALA A 23 8.34 -4.36 -24.89
C ALA A 23 8.37 -4.82 -23.43
N VAL A 24 8.46 -3.88 -22.49
CA VAL A 24 8.15 -4.15 -21.09
C VAL A 24 6.79 -4.84 -21.09
N ALA A 25 6.76 -6.11 -20.71
CA ALA A 25 5.52 -6.86 -20.67
C ALA A 25 4.60 -6.17 -19.65
N GLN A 26 3.71 -5.35 -20.17
CA GLN A 26 2.68 -4.68 -19.38
C GLN A 26 1.80 -5.78 -18.80
N ASP A 27 1.57 -5.78 -17.50
CA ASP A 27 0.72 -6.78 -16.87
C ASP A 27 -0.68 -6.71 -17.52
N ARG A 28 -1.11 -7.82 -18.12
CA ARG A 28 -2.39 -7.90 -18.85
C ARG A 28 -3.61 -7.71 -17.94
N ARG A 29 -3.40 -7.81 -16.61
CA ARG A 29 -4.42 -7.59 -15.58
C ARG A 29 -4.60 -6.11 -15.22
N GLN A 30 -3.89 -5.21 -15.89
CA GLN A 30 -3.81 -3.80 -15.53
C GLN A 30 -5.19 -3.20 -15.24
N ASN A 31 -5.37 -2.70 -14.01
CA ASN A 31 -6.58 -2.04 -13.54
C ASN A 31 -7.87 -2.89 -13.62
N GLN A 32 -7.76 -4.23 -13.58
CA GLN A 32 -8.92 -5.10 -13.47
C GLN A 32 -9.25 -5.35 -11.99
N PRO A 33 -10.49 -5.07 -11.51
CA PRO A 33 -10.88 -5.33 -10.13
C PRO A 33 -10.65 -6.79 -9.72
N GLY A 34 -10.03 -7.01 -8.56
CA GLY A 34 -9.73 -8.35 -8.04
C GLY A 34 -8.55 -9.07 -8.68
N GLN A 35 -7.89 -8.47 -9.66
CA GLN A 35 -6.72 -9.03 -10.34
C GLN A 35 -5.44 -8.40 -9.80
N PHE A 36 -4.91 -8.94 -8.71
CA PHE A 36 -3.66 -8.50 -8.08
C PHE A 36 -3.02 -9.66 -7.32
N ASP A 37 -1.77 -9.51 -6.86
CA ASP A 37 -1.02 -10.60 -6.24
C ASP A 37 -1.07 -10.55 -4.72
N PHE A 38 -0.97 -9.34 -4.11
CA PHE A 38 -0.96 -9.16 -2.66
C PHE A 38 -1.42 -7.76 -2.26
N TYR A 39 -1.63 -7.55 -0.96
CA TYR A 39 -1.89 -6.24 -0.39
C TYR A 39 -0.66 -5.69 0.31
N VAL A 40 -0.43 -4.38 0.17
CA VAL A 40 0.47 -3.59 1.02
C VAL A 40 -0.38 -2.75 1.97
N LEU A 41 -0.19 -2.95 3.29
CA LEU A 41 -0.72 -2.04 4.30
C LEU A 41 0.27 -0.90 4.51
N SER A 42 -0.13 0.31 4.16
CA SER A 42 0.66 1.52 4.38
C SER A 42 0.25 2.20 5.70
N LEU A 43 1.24 2.49 6.53
CA LEU A 43 1.06 3.21 7.79
C LEU A 43 1.86 4.51 7.76
N SER A 44 1.25 5.61 8.20
CA SER A 44 1.90 6.92 8.32
C SER A 44 2.16 7.27 9.77
N TRP A 45 3.34 7.83 10.05
CA TRP A 45 3.71 8.34 11.37
C TRP A 45 3.06 9.70 11.61
N SER A 46 2.05 9.73 12.47
CA SER A 46 1.20 10.90 12.69
C SER A 46 1.93 12.08 13.33
N PRO A 47 2.85 11.92 14.31
CA PRO A 47 3.51 13.06 14.92
C PRO A 47 4.27 13.96 13.94
N SER A 48 5.08 13.39 13.04
CA SER A 48 5.80 14.19 12.03
C SER A 48 4.85 14.86 11.03
N PHE A 49 3.74 14.21 10.69
CA PHE A 49 2.71 14.83 9.85
C PHE A 49 2.09 16.06 10.56
N CYS A 50 1.77 15.93 11.85
CA CYS A 50 1.15 17.01 12.62
C CYS A 50 2.12 18.17 12.88
N GLU A 51 3.40 17.88 13.13
CA GLU A 51 4.45 18.89 13.24
C GLU A 51 4.55 19.72 11.95
N ALA A 52 4.72 19.06 10.80
CA ALA A 52 4.78 19.73 9.52
C ALA A 52 3.47 20.46 9.13
N ALA A 53 2.31 20.00 9.59
CA ALA A 53 1.04 20.68 9.38
C ALA A 53 0.92 21.92 10.29
N GLY A 54 1.43 21.85 11.53
CA GLY A 54 1.50 22.97 12.47
C GLY A 54 2.36 24.12 11.94
N GLU A 55 3.53 23.80 11.38
CA GLU A 55 4.41 24.78 10.73
C GLU A 55 3.73 25.51 9.57
N ARG A 56 2.81 24.86 8.86
CA ARG A 56 1.98 25.49 7.80
C ARG A 56 0.75 26.24 8.32
N GLY A 57 0.54 26.24 9.65
CA GLY A 57 -0.53 26.99 10.32
C GLY A 57 -1.93 26.35 10.24
N THR A 58 -2.07 25.14 9.73
CA THR A 58 -3.39 24.48 9.54
C THR A 58 -3.34 22.98 9.84
N PRO A 59 -3.04 22.56 11.09
CA PRO A 59 -3.06 21.14 11.42
C PRO A 59 -4.51 20.59 11.37
N PRO A 60 -4.74 19.42 10.79
CA PRO A 60 -6.06 18.77 10.81
C PRO A 60 -6.45 18.42 12.24
N GLN A 61 -7.52 19.05 12.75
CA GLN A 61 -7.98 18.90 14.13
C GLN A 61 -8.19 17.44 14.53
N GLN A 62 -8.84 16.65 13.68
CA GLN A 62 -9.16 15.26 13.97
C GLN A 62 -7.92 14.38 14.16
N GLN A 63 -6.85 14.59 13.40
CA GLN A 63 -5.63 13.78 13.49
C GLN A 63 -4.63 14.33 14.49
N CYS A 64 -4.56 15.67 14.65
CA CYS A 64 -3.47 16.29 15.37
C CYS A 64 -3.86 16.79 16.77
N GLU A 65 -5.16 17.06 17.01
CA GLU A 65 -5.63 17.66 18.25
C GLU A 65 -6.58 16.75 19.05
N ALA A 66 -7.40 15.94 18.36
CA ALA A 66 -8.45 15.15 19.03
C ALA A 66 -7.90 14.05 19.94
N ARG A 67 -6.80 13.39 19.54
CA ARG A 67 -6.07 12.41 20.34
C ARG A 67 -4.66 12.18 19.77
N PRO A 68 -3.69 11.74 20.61
CA PRO A 68 -2.35 11.43 20.13
C PRO A 68 -2.37 10.12 19.31
N TYR A 69 -2.26 10.23 18.01
CA TYR A 69 -2.01 9.08 17.14
C TYR A 69 -0.51 8.86 17.02
N SER A 70 -0.09 7.59 17.03
CA SER A 70 1.26 7.19 16.58
C SER A 70 1.25 6.85 15.09
N PHE A 71 0.91 5.61 14.73
CA PHE A 71 0.69 5.23 13.34
C PHE A 71 -0.79 5.23 12.99
N VAL A 72 -1.13 5.90 11.89
CA VAL A 72 -2.44 5.85 11.25
C VAL A 72 -2.37 5.02 9.97
N VAL A 73 -3.47 4.41 9.58
CA VAL A 73 -3.55 3.74 8.29
C VAL A 73 -3.60 4.80 7.20
N HIS A 74 -2.65 4.74 6.26
CA HIS A 74 -2.74 5.50 5.03
C HIS A 74 -3.64 4.78 4.04
N GLY A 75 -3.37 3.49 3.78
CA GLY A 75 -4.20 2.68 2.90
C GLY A 75 -3.86 1.19 2.93
N LEU A 76 -4.67 0.41 2.23
CA LEU A 76 -4.46 -1.02 1.95
C LEU A 76 -4.50 -1.21 0.43
N TRP A 77 -3.34 -1.35 -0.18
CA TRP A 77 -3.16 -1.24 -1.62
C TRP A 77 -3.00 -2.61 -2.29
N PRO A 78 -3.90 -2.99 -3.20
CA PRO A 78 -3.63 -4.08 -4.13
C PRO A 78 -2.35 -3.83 -4.92
N GLN A 79 -1.50 -4.85 -5.07
CA GLN A 79 -0.22 -4.76 -5.75
C GLN A 79 -0.04 -5.92 -6.71
N TYR A 80 0.69 -5.69 -7.80
CA TYR A 80 1.31 -6.74 -8.60
C TYR A 80 2.72 -7.02 -8.09
N GLU A 81 3.36 -8.09 -8.54
CA GLU A 81 4.80 -8.29 -8.33
C GLU A 81 5.64 -7.13 -8.90
N ARG A 82 5.12 -6.44 -9.92
CA ARG A 82 5.70 -5.22 -10.50
C ARG A 82 4.61 -4.20 -10.77
N GLY A 83 4.63 -3.10 -10.01
CA GLY A 83 3.62 -2.05 -10.10
C GLY A 83 2.34 -2.38 -9.34
N PHE A 84 1.30 -1.62 -9.61
CA PHE A 84 0.02 -1.72 -8.89
C PHE A 84 -1.14 -1.28 -9.79
N PRO A 85 -2.36 -1.82 -9.56
CA PRO A 85 -3.58 -1.32 -10.19
C PRO A 85 -4.06 -0.06 -9.47
N GLU A 86 -4.70 0.84 -10.22
CA GLU A 86 -5.34 2.03 -9.67
C GLU A 86 -6.60 2.40 -10.45
N PHE A 87 -7.56 3.03 -9.77
CA PHE A 87 -8.82 3.50 -10.37
C PHE A 87 -9.55 2.43 -11.18
N CYS A 88 -9.67 1.22 -10.64
CA CYS A 88 -10.20 0.06 -11.37
C CYS A 88 -11.71 0.15 -11.68
N GLN A 89 -12.44 1.02 -11.00
CA GLN A 89 -13.85 1.30 -11.27
C GLN A 89 -14.07 2.82 -11.37
N GLN A 90 -14.55 3.27 -12.50
CA GLN A 90 -14.86 4.68 -12.72
C GLN A 90 -16.23 4.83 -13.39
N PRO A 91 -17.19 5.52 -12.76
CA PRO A 91 -17.05 6.14 -11.41
C PRO A 91 -16.95 5.09 -10.30
N ALA A 92 -16.23 5.43 -9.24
CA ALA A 92 -16.11 4.56 -8.06
C ALA A 92 -17.48 4.38 -7.38
N PRO A 93 -17.80 3.18 -6.87
CA PRO A 93 -18.99 2.99 -6.03
C PRO A 93 -18.98 3.93 -4.83
N ARG A 94 -20.12 4.55 -4.57
CA ARG A 94 -20.27 5.54 -3.50
C ARG A 94 -20.04 4.91 -2.13
N LEU A 95 -19.26 5.60 -1.27
CA LEU A 95 -19.09 5.25 0.13
C LEU A 95 -20.28 5.78 0.97
N ASP A 96 -20.83 4.90 1.79
CA ASP A 96 -21.77 5.29 2.83
C ASP A 96 -21.07 6.11 3.93
N ARG A 97 -21.77 7.09 4.49
CA ARG A 97 -21.27 7.90 5.62
C ARG A 97 -20.90 7.04 6.84
N ASN A 98 -21.62 5.95 7.07
CA ASN A 98 -21.33 5.02 8.16
C ASN A 98 -19.99 4.32 7.99
N ILE A 99 -19.62 3.94 6.75
CA ILE A 99 -18.29 3.38 6.45
C ILE A 99 -17.22 4.41 6.78
N VAL A 100 -17.37 5.64 6.26
CA VAL A 100 -16.40 6.71 6.52
C VAL A 100 -16.25 6.96 8.02
N SER A 101 -17.37 7.12 8.74
CA SER A 101 -17.36 7.34 10.20
C SER A 101 -16.72 6.20 10.97
N SER A 102 -16.95 4.95 10.56
CA SER A 102 -16.38 3.77 11.21
C SER A 102 -14.88 3.64 11.03
N MET A 103 -14.28 4.34 10.05
CA MET A 103 -12.83 4.26 9.77
C MET A 103 -12.01 5.38 10.39
N LEU A 104 -12.65 6.41 10.97
CA LEU A 104 -11.95 7.58 11.51
C LEU A 104 -11.01 7.27 12.68
N ASP A 105 -11.18 6.15 13.35
CA ASP A 105 -10.28 5.67 14.40
C ASP A 105 -8.93 5.19 13.84
N LEU A 106 -8.89 4.70 12.60
CA LEU A 106 -7.70 4.20 11.92
C LEU A 106 -7.17 5.19 10.87
N MET A 107 -8.07 5.90 10.20
CA MET A 107 -7.81 6.84 9.11
C MET A 107 -8.47 8.19 9.46
N PRO A 108 -7.85 9.05 10.28
CA PRO A 108 -8.50 10.24 10.87
C PRO A 108 -8.66 11.41 9.89
N ALA A 109 -8.89 11.11 8.61
CA ALA A 109 -9.10 12.10 7.55
C ALA A 109 -10.15 11.57 6.55
N PRO A 110 -11.41 12.06 6.59
CA PRO A 110 -12.46 11.60 5.65
C PRO A 110 -12.05 11.68 4.19
N ARG A 111 -11.35 12.74 3.78
CA ARG A 111 -10.88 12.90 2.40
C ARG A 111 -9.89 11.79 2.00
N LEU A 112 -9.04 11.34 2.92
CA LEU A 112 -8.13 10.23 2.68
C LEU A 112 -8.92 8.94 2.42
N ILE A 113 -9.95 8.65 3.23
CA ILE A 113 -10.79 7.46 3.09
C ILE A 113 -11.42 7.41 1.69
N PHE A 114 -11.97 8.53 1.18
CA PHE A 114 -12.50 8.60 -0.18
C PHE A 114 -11.43 8.38 -1.23
N ASN A 115 -10.28 9.05 -1.13
CA ASN A 115 -9.19 8.93 -2.10
C ASN A 115 -8.63 7.50 -2.15
N GLU A 116 -8.45 6.86 -0.99
CA GLU A 116 -7.96 5.48 -0.90
C GLU A 116 -8.96 4.47 -1.47
N TRP A 117 -10.25 4.70 -1.27
CA TRP A 117 -11.28 3.89 -1.90
C TRP A 117 -11.25 4.05 -3.43
N ASP A 118 -11.31 5.27 -3.93
CA ASP A 118 -11.38 5.55 -5.36
C ASP A 118 -10.16 4.99 -6.10
N ARG A 119 -8.97 5.22 -5.55
CA ARG A 119 -7.73 4.86 -6.21
C ARG A 119 -7.36 3.39 -6.05
N HIS A 120 -7.49 2.84 -4.85
CA HIS A 120 -6.96 1.52 -4.50
C HIS A 120 -8.06 0.52 -4.13
N GLY A 121 -9.05 0.94 -3.35
CA GLY A 121 -10.12 0.07 -2.89
C GLY A 121 -10.94 -0.54 -4.01
N THR A 122 -11.22 0.24 -5.07
CA THR A 122 -11.92 -0.23 -6.27
C THR A 122 -11.21 -1.35 -6.99
N CYS A 123 -9.89 -1.45 -6.82
CA CYS A 123 -9.06 -2.50 -7.42
C CYS A 123 -9.09 -3.83 -6.64
N SER A 124 -9.61 -3.82 -5.41
CA SER A 124 -9.74 -5.04 -4.60
C SER A 124 -10.75 -6.05 -5.14
N GLY A 125 -11.69 -5.62 -5.98
CA GLY A 125 -12.83 -6.43 -6.41
C GLY A 125 -13.88 -6.65 -5.32
N LEU A 126 -13.72 -6.01 -4.16
CA LEU A 126 -14.62 -6.13 -3.02
C LEU A 126 -15.67 -5.00 -2.99
N SER A 127 -16.76 -5.22 -2.26
CA SER A 127 -17.65 -4.12 -1.89
C SER A 127 -16.94 -3.15 -0.93
N PRO A 128 -17.39 -1.87 -0.82
CA PRO A 128 -16.81 -0.90 0.10
C PRO A 128 -16.69 -1.44 1.54
N ASN A 129 -17.77 -2.03 2.07
CA ASN A 129 -17.78 -2.62 3.42
C ASN A 129 -16.69 -3.70 3.58
N ALA A 130 -16.63 -4.66 2.65
CA ALA A 130 -15.68 -5.76 2.72
C ALA A 130 -14.22 -5.28 2.58
N TYR A 131 -13.97 -4.25 1.76
CA TYR A 131 -12.65 -3.65 1.65
C TYR A 131 -12.21 -3.00 2.97
N PHE A 132 -13.03 -2.14 3.56
CA PHE A 132 -12.68 -1.46 4.81
C PHE A 132 -12.63 -2.40 6.02
N GLU A 133 -13.40 -3.50 6.01
CA GLU A 133 -13.18 -4.59 6.97
C GLU A 133 -11.80 -5.24 6.81
N ASN A 134 -11.33 -5.44 5.58
CA ASN A 134 -9.98 -5.95 5.34
C ASN A 134 -8.90 -4.95 5.76
N VAL A 135 -9.10 -3.64 5.57
CA VAL A 135 -8.22 -2.60 6.12
C VAL A 135 -8.10 -2.76 7.64
N ARG A 136 -9.21 -2.90 8.33
CA ARG A 136 -9.25 -3.08 9.78
C ARG A 136 -8.56 -4.38 10.23
N LYS A 137 -8.82 -5.49 9.54
CA LYS A 137 -8.17 -6.79 9.80
C LYS A 137 -6.65 -6.72 9.57
N ALA A 138 -6.22 -6.09 8.48
CA ALA A 138 -4.81 -5.92 8.17
C ALA A 138 -4.11 -5.08 9.25
N ARG A 139 -4.70 -3.96 9.68
CA ARG A 139 -4.16 -3.13 10.75
C ARG A 139 -4.09 -3.88 12.09
N ALA A 140 -5.12 -4.65 12.43
CA ALA A 140 -5.15 -5.44 13.66
C ALA A 140 -4.09 -6.56 13.68
N ALA A 141 -3.68 -7.07 12.52
CA ALA A 141 -2.63 -8.07 12.41
C ALA A 141 -1.21 -7.50 12.64
N VAL A 142 -1.04 -6.17 12.51
CA VAL A 142 0.25 -5.49 12.71
C VAL A 142 0.36 -5.00 14.15
N LYS A 143 1.35 -5.48 14.86
CA LYS A 143 1.68 -5.03 16.20
C LYS A 143 2.74 -3.93 16.13
N ILE A 144 2.37 -2.72 16.48
CA ILE A 144 3.31 -1.61 16.60
C ILE A 144 4.24 -1.87 17.79
N PRO A 145 5.57 -1.73 17.65
CA PRO A 145 6.51 -1.81 18.76
C PRO A 145 6.21 -0.76 19.84
N ASP A 146 6.34 -1.14 21.11
CA ASP A 146 5.95 -0.27 22.24
C ASP A 146 6.71 1.06 22.25
N ALA A 147 7.97 1.06 21.78
CA ALA A 147 8.78 2.27 21.64
C ALA A 147 8.15 3.34 20.72
N TYR A 148 7.26 2.93 19.82
CA TYR A 148 6.57 3.83 18.89
C TYR A 148 5.11 4.10 19.28
N ILE A 149 4.70 3.69 20.48
CA ILE A 149 3.37 3.98 21.02
C ILE A 149 3.52 5.10 22.05
N ALA A 150 3.06 6.31 21.73
CA ALA A 150 3.11 7.48 22.61
C ALA A 150 4.52 7.74 23.23
N PRO A 151 5.56 7.95 22.42
CA PRO A 151 6.89 8.27 22.93
C PRO A 151 6.84 9.55 23.77
N SER A 152 7.52 9.56 24.92
CA SER A 152 7.57 10.70 25.85
C SER A 152 8.49 11.84 25.37
N ALA A 153 9.30 11.62 24.35
CA ALA A 153 10.22 12.58 23.75
C ALA A 153 10.32 12.35 22.23
N PRO A 154 10.80 13.34 21.48
CA PRO A 154 11.11 13.16 20.06
C PRO A 154 12.02 11.96 19.82
N LEU A 155 11.68 11.12 18.85
CA LEU A 155 12.46 9.96 18.45
C LEU A 155 13.26 10.29 17.19
N THR A 156 14.57 10.00 17.22
CA THR A 156 15.42 9.95 16.03
C THR A 156 15.79 8.50 15.79
N VAL A 157 15.27 7.90 14.72
CA VAL A 157 15.48 6.49 14.37
C VAL A 157 15.82 6.37 12.90
N SER A 158 16.66 5.39 12.58
CA SER A 158 16.90 5.02 11.19
C SER A 158 15.79 4.11 10.65
N PRO A 159 15.62 4.02 9.32
CA PRO A 159 14.70 3.05 8.72
C PRO A 159 15.00 1.61 9.17
N ASP A 160 16.26 1.22 9.26
CA ASP A 160 16.69 -0.12 9.66
C ASP A 160 16.27 -0.47 11.09
N GLU A 161 16.33 0.48 12.03
CA GLU A 161 15.85 0.29 13.41
C GLU A 161 14.33 0.07 13.45
N VAL A 162 13.57 0.79 12.64
CA VAL A 162 12.11 0.60 12.54
C VAL A 162 11.80 -0.76 11.93
N GLU A 163 12.50 -1.16 10.88
CA GLU A 163 12.35 -2.47 10.24
C GLU A 163 12.66 -3.61 11.19
N GLU A 164 13.78 -3.57 11.88
CA GLU A 164 14.20 -4.61 12.82
C GLU A 164 13.22 -4.75 13.97
N ALA A 165 12.81 -3.65 14.60
CA ALA A 165 11.79 -3.64 15.63
C ALA A 165 10.46 -4.27 15.17
N SER A 166 10.09 -4.07 13.90
CA SER A 166 8.87 -4.61 13.30
C SER A 166 9.02 -6.09 12.91
N ARG A 167 10.16 -6.53 12.38
CA ARG A 167 10.47 -7.91 11.93
C ARG A 167 10.36 -8.93 13.06
N VAL A 168 10.87 -8.64 14.22
CA VAL A 168 10.87 -9.57 15.37
C VAL A 168 9.47 -10.05 15.70
N ARG A 169 8.46 -9.21 15.49
CA ARG A 169 7.05 -9.55 15.78
C ARG A 169 6.36 -10.31 14.65
N VAL A 170 6.65 -9.99 13.40
CA VAL A 170 6.10 -10.70 12.23
C VAL A 170 6.60 -12.14 12.16
N LEU A 171 7.87 -12.39 12.43
CA LEU A 171 8.45 -13.74 12.45
C LEU A 171 7.81 -14.64 13.53
N ARG A 172 7.50 -14.09 14.71
CA ARG A 172 6.80 -14.83 15.77
C ARG A 172 5.37 -15.18 15.37
N ALA A 173 4.63 -14.26 14.75
CA ALA A 173 3.27 -14.51 14.26
C ALA A 173 3.25 -15.57 13.16
N SER A 174 4.17 -15.52 12.19
CA SER A 174 4.25 -16.47 11.09
C SER A 174 4.72 -17.87 11.54
N ALA A 175 5.58 -17.98 12.57
CA ALA A 175 5.99 -19.23 13.17
C ALA A 175 4.81 -19.91 13.90
N ARG A 176 3.97 -19.14 14.59
CA ARG A 176 2.75 -19.63 15.27
C ARG A 176 1.69 -20.10 14.27
N ALA A 177 1.48 -19.35 13.17
CA ALA A 177 0.56 -19.75 12.12
C ALA A 177 0.99 -21.04 11.39
N ARG A 178 2.29 -21.26 11.20
CA ARG A 178 2.81 -22.51 10.64
C ARG A 178 2.64 -23.72 11.56
N ARG A 179 2.66 -23.53 12.87
CA ARG A 179 2.44 -24.60 13.85
C ARG A 179 0.98 -25.08 13.87
N CYS A 180 0.02 -24.19 13.59
CA CYS A 180 -1.40 -24.56 13.53
C CYS A 180 -1.78 -25.29 12.22
N ARG A 181 -0.94 -25.31 11.17
CA ARG A 181 -1.21 -26.02 9.91
C ARG A 181 -0.76 -27.50 9.88
N ARG A 182 -0.14 -28.00 10.96
CA ARG A 182 0.17 -29.43 11.08
C ARG A 182 -0.89 -30.12 11.94
N VAL A 183 -2.10 -30.29 11.38
CA VAL A 183 -3.01 -31.33 11.80
C VAL A 183 -2.78 -32.49 10.84
N PRO A 184 -2.35 -33.68 11.30
CA PRO A 184 -2.26 -34.84 10.42
C PRO A 184 -3.67 -35.23 9.98
N ALA A 185 -3.83 -35.47 8.69
CA ALA A 185 -5.02 -36.15 8.18
C ALA A 185 -5.03 -37.57 8.77
N ALA A 186 -6.14 -37.93 9.39
CA ALA A 186 -6.45 -39.29 9.76
C ALA A 186 -6.91 -40.08 8.56
#